data_5aac1ee955ac2cb26324ee1c2586243f
#
_entry.id   5aac1ee955ac2cb26324ee1c2586243f
#
_cell.length_a   1.000
_cell.length_b   1.000
_cell.length_c   1.000
_cell.angle_alpha   90.00
_cell.angle_beta   90.00
_cell.angle_gamma   90.00
#
_symmetry.space_group_name_H-M   'P 1'
#
loop_
_entity.id
_entity.type
_entity.pdbx_description
1 polymer ?
#
loop_
_entity_poly.entity_id
_entity_poly.type
_entity_poly.pdbx_seq_one_letter_code
_entity_poly.pdbx_strand_id
1 'polypeptide(L)'
;MPGSGPFQTNQMSADLTTSDRGTVAVSIVVPVRNEAENVAPLVAEIIGALDGRWVYEIIYVNDGSTDATAERLADLMKQHSQLRQLKHANSCGQSAAVRSGVRAARGVIVATLDGDGQNNPAFLPDLISAVESGGGRVGLVAGQRVGRKDTGFKKLQSKIANGVRKAILSDGTRDTGCGLKAFPREVFLSMPYFDGLHRFLPALVRREGFDIAYVDVVDRPRRSGVSNYGFFDRLWIGIMDLAGVWWLIRRKKSTPAVTEVF
;
A
#
# COMPACT_ATOMS: atom_id res chain seq x y z
N MET A 1 17.88 18.55 30.39
CA MET A 1 17.41 17.68 29.31
C MET A 1 16.81 16.43 29.94
N PRO A 2 15.48 16.25 30.08
CA PRO A 2 14.89 15.00 30.49
C PRO A 2 14.54 14.21 29.21
N GLY A 3 14.96 12.92 29.19
CA GLY A 3 14.78 11.99 28.11
C GLY A 3 13.32 11.68 27.84
N SER A 4 12.98 11.68 26.55
CA SER A 4 11.72 11.16 26.01
C SER A 4 11.69 9.64 26.19
N GLY A 5 10.92 9.16 27.20
CA GLY A 5 10.61 7.75 27.37
C GLY A 5 9.75 7.22 26.20
N PRO A 6 9.84 5.94 25.87
CA PRO A 6 9.11 5.35 24.76
C PRO A 6 7.60 5.33 25.06
N PHE A 7 6.81 5.59 24.04
CA PHE A 7 5.37 5.39 24.04
C PHE A 7 5.02 4.00 24.58
N GLN A 8 4.03 3.91 25.44
CA GLN A 8 3.50 2.64 25.92
C GLN A 8 2.86 1.88 24.73
N THR A 9 3.63 0.99 24.15
CA THR A 9 3.25 0.06 23.07
C THR A 9 2.47 -1.17 23.56
N ASN A 10 1.97 -1.14 24.80
CA ASN A 10 1.54 -2.36 25.50
C ASN A 10 0.11 -2.85 25.16
N GLN A 11 -0.69 -2.13 24.36
CA GLN A 11 -2.03 -2.60 23.97
C GLN A 11 -2.12 -3.10 22.53
N MET A 12 -1.27 -2.63 21.61
CA MET A 12 -1.32 -3.10 20.22
C MET A 12 -0.66 -4.47 19.98
N SER A 13 0.24 -4.89 20.85
CA SER A 13 0.94 -6.18 20.69
C SER A 13 0.10 -7.41 21.07
N ALA A 14 -0.97 -7.24 21.86
CA ALA A 14 -1.83 -8.34 22.29
C ALA A 14 -2.88 -8.74 21.24
N ASP A 15 -3.30 -7.80 20.37
CA ASP A 15 -4.38 -8.04 19.42
C ASP A 15 -3.95 -8.67 18.08
N LEU A 16 -2.64 -8.67 17.79
CA LEU A 16 -2.13 -9.21 16.51
C LEU A 16 -2.00 -10.75 16.50
N THR A 17 -2.04 -11.41 17.66
CA THR A 17 -1.75 -12.84 17.79
C THR A 17 -2.95 -13.75 18.04
N THR A 18 -4.15 -13.21 18.30
CA THR A 18 -5.37 -14.01 18.50
C THR A 18 -6.29 -13.87 17.29
N SER A 19 -5.94 -14.49 16.17
CA SER A 19 -6.89 -14.80 15.11
C SER A 19 -7.78 -15.95 15.57
N ASP A 20 -8.95 -15.62 16.08
CA ASP A 20 -10.06 -16.58 16.19
C ASP A 20 -10.34 -17.11 14.76
N ARG A 21 -10.47 -18.44 14.59
CA ARG A 21 -10.55 -19.12 13.27
C ARG A 21 -11.79 -18.75 12.42
N GLY A 22 -12.21 -17.52 12.45
CA GLY A 22 -13.33 -16.97 11.69
C GLY A 22 -13.15 -15.50 11.33
N THR A 23 -12.19 -14.80 11.92
CA THR A 23 -11.97 -13.36 11.71
C THR A 23 -10.94 -13.15 10.62
N VAL A 24 -11.23 -12.29 9.64
CA VAL A 24 -10.30 -11.91 8.56
C VAL A 24 -9.06 -11.26 9.18
N ALA A 25 -7.90 -11.86 9.01
CA ALA A 25 -6.63 -11.34 9.50
C ALA A 25 -5.98 -10.34 8.50
N VAL A 26 -6.09 -10.66 7.21
CA VAL A 26 -5.41 -9.92 6.13
C VAL A 26 -6.41 -9.51 5.06
N SER A 27 -6.32 -8.25 4.60
CA SER A 27 -7.07 -7.77 3.44
C SER A 27 -6.09 -7.38 2.32
N ILE A 28 -6.29 -7.95 1.14
CA ILE A 28 -5.53 -7.59 -0.05
C ILE A 28 -6.32 -6.57 -0.85
N VAL A 29 -5.79 -5.37 -1.02
CA VAL A 29 -6.43 -4.27 -1.76
C VAL A 29 -5.78 -4.10 -3.12
N VAL A 30 -6.58 -4.26 -4.17
CA VAL A 30 -6.14 -4.20 -5.57
C VAL A 30 -6.92 -3.10 -6.31
N PRO A 31 -6.34 -1.90 -6.50
CA PRO A 31 -6.94 -0.88 -7.34
C PRO A 31 -6.82 -1.29 -8.81
N VAL A 32 -7.93 -1.19 -9.55
CA VAL A 32 -7.97 -1.53 -10.99
C VAL A 32 -8.75 -0.51 -11.81
N ARG A 33 -8.29 -0.29 -13.04
CA ARG A 33 -9.02 0.46 -14.06
C ARG A 33 -8.66 -0.05 -15.45
N ASN A 34 -9.66 -0.65 -16.12
CA ASN A 34 -9.51 -1.23 -17.46
C ASN A 34 -8.40 -2.32 -17.50
N GLU A 35 -8.54 -3.31 -16.63
CA GLU A 35 -7.58 -4.41 -16.46
C GLU A 35 -8.24 -5.78 -16.61
N ALA A 36 -9.30 -5.89 -17.43
CA ALA A 36 -10.12 -7.10 -17.56
C ALA A 36 -9.30 -8.39 -17.77
N GLU A 37 -8.23 -8.34 -18.56
CA GLU A 37 -7.37 -9.49 -18.89
C GLU A 37 -6.47 -9.91 -17.70
N ASN A 38 -6.19 -8.99 -16.78
CA ASN A 38 -5.31 -9.24 -15.65
C ASN A 38 -6.05 -9.76 -14.41
N VAL A 39 -7.38 -9.57 -14.32
CA VAL A 39 -8.16 -9.89 -13.12
C VAL A 39 -8.07 -11.37 -12.74
N ALA A 40 -8.43 -12.28 -13.66
CA ALA A 40 -8.51 -13.70 -13.34
C ALA A 40 -7.14 -14.32 -12.98
N PRO A 41 -6.07 -14.09 -13.76
CA PRO A 41 -4.75 -14.60 -13.39
C PRO A 41 -4.27 -14.07 -12.04
N LEU A 42 -4.48 -12.77 -11.77
CA LEU A 42 -4.02 -12.14 -10.54
C LEU A 42 -4.77 -12.65 -9.31
N VAL A 43 -6.10 -12.85 -9.41
CA VAL A 43 -6.89 -13.47 -8.34
C VAL A 43 -6.37 -14.86 -8.00
N ALA A 44 -6.14 -15.70 -9.02
CA ALA A 44 -5.62 -17.05 -8.82
C ALA A 44 -4.24 -17.07 -8.16
N GLU A 45 -3.36 -16.13 -8.54
CA GLU A 45 -2.02 -16.01 -7.97
C GLU A 45 -2.06 -15.52 -6.51
N ILE A 46 -2.96 -14.57 -6.17
CA ILE A 46 -3.15 -14.11 -4.79
C ILE A 46 -3.65 -15.26 -3.91
N ILE A 47 -4.65 -16.01 -4.39
CA ILE A 47 -5.18 -17.19 -3.71
C ILE A 47 -4.05 -18.20 -3.46
N GLY A 48 -3.31 -18.57 -4.51
CA GLY A 48 -2.20 -19.52 -4.39
C GLY A 48 -1.08 -19.09 -3.44
N ALA A 49 -0.89 -17.78 -3.25
CA ALA A 49 0.11 -17.26 -2.31
C ALA A 49 -0.34 -17.30 -0.83
N LEU A 50 -1.65 -17.20 -0.57
CA LEU A 50 -2.19 -16.97 0.78
C LEU A 50 -2.96 -18.14 1.36
N ASP A 51 -3.50 -19.04 0.54
CA ASP A 51 -4.29 -20.18 1.00
C ASP A 51 -3.53 -21.05 1.99
N GLY A 52 -4.23 -21.43 3.06
CA GLY A 52 -3.68 -22.24 4.14
C GLY A 52 -2.74 -21.49 5.10
N ARG A 53 -2.47 -20.18 4.86
CA ARG A 53 -1.58 -19.37 5.70
C ARG A 53 -2.33 -18.40 6.59
N TRP A 54 -3.31 -17.69 6.04
CA TRP A 54 -4.13 -16.70 6.75
C TRP A 54 -5.60 -16.86 6.40
N VAL A 55 -6.47 -16.37 7.29
CA VAL A 55 -7.85 -16.04 6.93
C VAL A 55 -7.83 -14.66 6.29
N TYR A 56 -8.16 -14.56 5.01
CA TYR A 56 -7.99 -13.34 4.24
C TYR A 56 -9.18 -13.01 3.36
N GLU A 57 -9.24 -11.76 2.91
CA GLU A 57 -10.13 -11.29 1.85
C GLU A 57 -9.35 -10.57 0.76
N ILE A 58 -9.91 -10.55 -0.44
CA ILE A 58 -9.37 -9.80 -1.59
C ILE A 58 -10.40 -8.74 -1.96
N ILE A 59 -9.98 -7.47 -1.97
CA ILE A 59 -10.83 -6.32 -2.27
C ILE A 59 -10.32 -5.66 -3.56
N TYR A 60 -10.99 -5.94 -4.67
CA TYR A 60 -10.76 -5.19 -5.89
C TYR A 60 -11.52 -3.88 -5.83
N VAL A 61 -10.82 -2.77 -6.06
CA VAL A 61 -11.45 -1.44 -6.17
C VAL A 61 -11.42 -1.02 -7.62
N ASN A 62 -12.56 -1.20 -8.27
CA ASN A 62 -12.78 -0.81 -9.67
C ASN A 62 -13.00 0.70 -9.76
N ASP A 63 -11.97 1.42 -10.19
CA ASP A 63 -11.95 2.88 -10.28
C ASP A 63 -12.56 3.37 -11.61
N GLY A 64 -13.85 3.08 -11.81
CA GLY A 64 -14.59 3.57 -12.97
C GLY A 64 -14.12 2.94 -14.29
N SER A 65 -13.88 1.62 -14.33
CA SER A 65 -13.57 0.92 -15.59
C SER A 65 -14.72 0.98 -16.57
N THR A 66 -14.36 1.05 -17.85
CA THR A 66 -15.29 1.10 -19.00
C THR A 66 -15.23 -0.16 -19.88
N ASP A 67 -14.31 -1.08 -19.54
CA ASP A 67 -14.14 -2.39 -20.17
C ASP A 67 -14.85 -3.49 -19.36
N ALA A 68 -14.60 -4.76 -19.68
CA ALA A 68 -15.17 -5.92 -19.01
C ALA A 68 -14.62 -6.22 -17.61
N THR A 69 -13.82 -5.32 -16.99
CA THR A 69 -13.23 -5.52 -15.66
C THR A 69 -14.29 -5.84 -14.60
N ALA A 70 -15.40 -5.07 -14.58
CA ALA A 70 -16.45 -5.26 -13.57
C ALA A 70 -17.16 -6.61 -13.71
N GLU A 71 -17.41 -7.04 -14.94
CA GLU A 71 -18.06 -8.32 -15.28
C GLU A 71 -17.18 -9.50 -14.89
N ARG A 72 -15.90 -9.43 -15.25
CA ARG A 72 -14.91 -10.47 -14.88
C ARG A 72 -14.82 -10.64 -13.35
N LEU A 73 -14.80 -9.54 -12.61
CA LEU A 73 -14.81 -9.59 -11.14
C LEU A 73 -16.10 -10.22 -10.60
N ALA A 74 -17.26 -9.85 -11.15
CA ALA A 74 -18.55 -10.40 -10.73
C ALA A 74 -18.62 -11.93 -10.94
N ASP A 75 -18.06 -12.43 -12.04
CA ASP A 75 -18.02 -13.88 -12.31
C ASP A 75 -17.08 -14.63 -11.37
N LEU A 76 -15.91 -14.06 -11.06
CA LEU A 76 -14.97 -14.65 -10.10
C LEU A 76 -15.52 -14.64 -8.66
N MET A 77 -16.28 -13.62 -8.27
CA MET A 77 -16.94 -13.56 -6.96
C MET A 77 -17.93 -14.69 -6.72
N LYS A 78 -18.52 -15.27 -7.77
CA LYS A 78 -19.38 -16.46 -7.67
C LYS A 78 -18.59 -17.72 -7.28
N GLN A 79 -17.30 -17.76 -7.59
CA GLN A 79 -16.40 -18.91 -7.37
C GLN A 79 -15.55 -18.75 -6.10
N HIS A 80 -15.30 -17.50 -5.66
CA HIS A 80 -14.38 -17.16 -4.58
C HIS A 80 -15.07 -16.26 -3.55
N SER A 81 -15.56 -16.83 -2.46
CA SER A 81 -16.31 -16.10 -1.42
C SER A 81 -15.47 -15.04 -0.69
N GLN A 82 -14.14 -15.18 -0.69
CA GLN A 82 -13.20 -14.20 -0.12
C GLN A 82 -12.95 -12.99 -1.05
N LEU A 83 -13.41 -13.04 -2.32
CA LEU A 83 -13.26 -11.94 -3.27
C LEU A 83 -14.42 -10.96 -3.17
N ARG A 84 -14.12 -9.68 -3.10
CA ARG A 84 -15.09 -8.58 -3.06
C ARG A 84 -14.72 -7.52 -4.07
N GLN A 85 -15.73 -6.85 -4.63
CA GLN A 85 -15.55 -5.69 -5.50
C GLN A 85 -16.15 -4.45 -4.86
N LEU A 86 -15.40 -3.36 -4.84
CA LEU A 86 -15.88 -2.00 -4.67
C LEU A 86 -15.85 -1.30 -6.02
N LYS A 87 -16.84 -0.47 -6.31
CA LYS A 87 -16.93 0.26 -7.60
C LYS A 87 -17.07 1.75 -7.34
N HIS A 88 -16.18 2.55 -7.91
CA HIS A 88 -16.35 3.98 -8.02
C HIS A 88 -17.24 4.31 -9.22
N ALA A 89 -18.12 5.29 -9.08
CA ALA A 89 -18.98 5.75 -10.18
C ALA A 89 -18.15 6.36 -11.33
N ASN A 90 -17.08 7.06 -10.97
CA ASN A 90 -16.11 7.66 -11.88
C ASN A 90 -14.70 7.38 -11.39
N SER A 91 -13.70 7.48 -12.27
CA SER A 91 -12.31 7.35 -11.86
C SER A 91 -11.89 8.49 -10.93
N CYS A 92 -11.40 8.12 -9.77
CA CYS A 92 -10.91 9.04 -8.72
C CYS A 92 -9.40 8.89 -8.47
N GLY A 93 -8.73 8.01 -9.21
CA GLY A 93 -7.30 7.76 -9.12
C GLY A 93 -6.90 6.70 -8.09
N GLN A 94 -5.65 6.24 -8.21
CA GLN A 94 -5.12 5.12 -7.43
C GLN A 94 -5.18 5.37 -5.92
N SER A 95 -4.87 6.59 -5.44
CA SER A 95 -4.90 6.91 -4.01
C SER A 95 -6.30 6.81 -3.41
N ALA A 96 -7.32 7.27 -4.16
CA ALA A 96 -8.72 7.15 -3.75
C ALA A 96 -9.14 5.69 -3.72
N ALA A 97 -8.76 4.90 -4.73
CA ALA A 97 -9.08 3.48 -4.81
C ALA A 97 -8.44 2.70 -3.66
N VAL A 98 -7.15 2.89 -3.38
CA VAL A 98 -6.47 2.29 -2.22
C VAL A 98 -7.18 2.67 -0.93
N ARG A 99 -7.50 3.96 -0.72
CA ARG A 99 -8.19 4.42 0.50
C ARG A 99 -9.57 3.79 0.66
N SER A 100 -10.34 3.68 -0.41
CA SER A 100 -11.65 3.02 -0.38
C SER A 100 -11.53 1.56 0.02
N GLY A 101 -10.55 0.85 -0.54
CA GLY A 101 -10.23 -0.53 -0.19
C GLY A 101 -9.83 -0.69 1.28
N VAL A 102 -8.90 0.14 1.77
CA VAL A 102 -8.44 0.09 3.17
C VAL A 102 -9.57 0.41 4.15
N ARG A 103 -10.47 1.35 3.83
CA ARG A 103 -11.64 1.63 4.66
C ARG A 103 -12.60 0.46 4.75
N ALA A 104 -12.80 -0.26 3.65
CA ALA A 104 -13.68 -1.42 3.57
C ALA A 104 -13.02 -2.73 4.06
N ALA A 105 -11.71 -2.71 4.28
CA ALA A 105 -10.94 -3.84 4.78
C ALA A 105 -11.38 -4.25 6.19
N ARG A 106 -11.45 -5.56 6.41
CA ARG A 106 -11.78 -6.18 7.69
C ARG A 106 -10.55 -6.67 8.43
N GLY A 107 -9.49 -6.99 7.68
CA GLY A 107 -8.22 -7.45 8.22
C GLY A 107 -7.48 -6.35 8.98
N VAL A 108 -6.79 -6.76 10.03
CA VAL A 108 -5.91 -5.86 10.81
C VAL A 108 -4.66 -5.47 10.04
N ILE A 109 -4.23 -6.34 9.12
CA ILE A 109 -3.16 -6.07 8.17
C ILE A 109 -3.76 -5.88 6.78
N VAL A 110 -3.34 -4.85 6.09
CA VAL A 110 -3.68 -4.62 4.69
C VAL A 110 -2.42 -4.75 3.84
N ALA A 111 -2.50 -5.51 2.76
CA ALA A 111 -1.49 -5.52 1.72
C ALA A 111 -2.07 -4.95 0.42
N THR A 112 -1.25 -4.24 -0.33
CA THR A 112 -1.63 -3.66 -1.64
C THR A 112 -0.75 -4.23 -2.75
N LEU A 113 -1.30 -4.31 -3.95
CA LEU A 113 -0.57 -4.55 -5.19
C LEU A 113 -1.32 -3.93 -6.36
N ASP A 114 -0.61 -3.60 -7.44
CA ASP A 114 -1.21 -3.02 -8.63
C ASP A 114 -1.95 -4.10 -9.46
N GLY A 115 -3.08 -3.74 -10.05
CA GLY A 115 -3.93 -4.68 -10.79
C GLY A 115 -3.46 -5.04 -12.20
N ASP A 116 -2.33 -4.47 -12.66
CA ASP A 116 -1.78 -4.68 -14.01
C ASP A 116 -0.92 -5.96 -14.17
N GLY A 117 -0.81 -6.75 -13.12
CA GLY A 117 -0.07 -8.02 -13.09
C GLY A 117 1.45 -7.87 -13.05
N GLN A 118 2.01 -6.66 -12.93
CA GLN A 118 3.45 -6.46 -12.81
C GLN A 118 3.98 -6.91 -11.44
N ASN A 119 3.22 -6.67 -10.39
CA ASN A 119 3.57 -7.13 -9.06
C ASN A 119 3.35 -8.63 -8.91
N ASN A 120 4.33 -9.32 -8.34
CA ASN A 120 4.24 -10.77 -8.11
C ASN A 120 3.61 -11.06 -6.73
N PRO A 121 2.39 -11.65 -6.66
CA PRO A 121 1.75 -11.99 -5.40
C PRO A 121 2.53 -12.97 -4.52
N ALA A 122 3.48 -13.72 -5.07
CA ALA A 122 4.32 -14.63 -4.30
C ALA A 122 5.12 -13.93 -3.17
N PHE A 123 5.29 -12.60 -3.25
CA PHE A 123 5.94 -11.82 -2.18
C PHE A 123 4.98 -11.34 -1.09
N LEU A 124 3.66 -11.52 -1.24
CA LEU A 124 2.69 -11.12 -0.21
C LEU A 124 2.96 -11.77 1.15
N PRO A 125 3.26 -13.09 1.24
CA PRO A 125 3.58 -13.72 2.51
C PRO A 125 4.74 -13.06 3.25
N ASP A 126 5.82 -12.71 2.54
CA ASP A 126 6.99 -12.10 3.15
C ASP A 126 6.69 -10.70 3.69
N LEU A 127 5.89 -9.89 2.94
CA LEU A 127 5.48 -8.58 3.40
C LEU A 127 4.56 -8.67 4.63
N ILE A 128 3.59 -9.57 4.62
CA ILE A 128 2.63 -9.75 5.72
C ILE A 128 3.36 -10.22 6.98
N SER A 129 4.18 -11.27 6.86
CA SER A 129 4.96 -11.80 7.98
C SER A 129 5.93 -10.77 8.58
N ALA A 130 6.48 -9.87 7.75
CA ALA A 130 7.33 -8.79 8.23
C ALA A 130 6.55 -7.71 9.00
N VAL A 131 5.27 -7.48 8.69
CA VAL A 131 4.38 -6.63 9.52
C VAL A 131 4.12 -7.31 10.87
N GLU A 132 3.74 -8.61 10.86
CA GLU A 132 3.44 -9.39 12.06
C GLU A 132 4.64 -9.45 13.02
N SER A 133 5.83 -9.76 12.49
CA SER A 133 7.05 -9.85 13.27
C SER A 133 7.58 -8.52 13.78
N GLY A 134 7.10 -7.41 13.23
CA GLY A 134 7.48 -6.06 13.64
C GLY A 134 6.97 -5.61 15.01
N GLY A 135 6.13 -6.42 15.69
CA GLY A 135 5.70 -6.20 17.08
C GLY A 135 5.04 -4.84 17.32
N GLY A 136 4.25 -4.34 16.36
CA GLY A 136 3.57 -3.05 16.44
C GLY A 136 4.45 -1.82 16.18
N ARG A 137 5.76 -1.97 16.02
CA ARG A 137 6.67 -0.87 15.66
C ARG A 137 6.76 -0.64 14.15
N VAL A 138 6.61 -1.70 13.35
CA VAL A 138 6.63 -1.61 11.89
C VAL A 138 5.26 -1.14 11.39
N GLY A 139 5.23 0.07 10.88
CA GLY A 139 4.01 0.68 10.31
C GLY A 139 3.88 0.49 8.80
N LEU A 140 4.95 0.03 8.13
CA LEU A 140 4.96 -0.24 6.70
C LEU A 140 6.05 -1.25 6.35
N VAL A 141 5.69 -2.24 5.56
CA VAL A 141 6.65 -3.06 4.80
C VAL A 141 6.49 -2.71 3.32
N ALA A 142 7.54 -2.23 2.69
CA ALA A 142 7.50 -1.81 1.30
C ALA A 142 8.37 -2.72 0.42
N GLY A 143 7.80 -3.19 -0.69
CA GLY A 143 8.56 -3.88 -1.71
C GLY A 143 9.60 -2.95 -2.36
N GLN A 144 10.82 -3.44 -2.54
CA GLN A 144 11.87 -2.75 -3.28
C GLN A 144 12.22 -3.55 -4.53
N ARG A 145 11.99 -2.97 -5.69
CA ARG A 145 12.25 -3.67 -6.96
C ARG A 145 13.74 -3.78 -7.24
N VAL A 146 14.20 -5.02 -7.33
CA VAL A 146 15.57 -5.35 -7.72
C VAL A 146 15.64 -5.79 -9.18
N GLY A 147 16.80 -5.63 -9.82
CA GLY A 147 17.04 -6.13 -11.18
C GLY A 147 16.36 -5.34 -12.33
N ARG A 148 15.83 -4.12 -12.11
CA ARG A 148 15.19 -3.33 -13.16
C ARG A 148 16.13 -3.05 -14.35
N LYS A 149 15.70 -3.48 -15.54
CA LYS A 149 16.37 -3.20 -16.81
C LYS A 149 15.87 -1.87 -17.42
N ASP A 150 16.02 -0.77 -16.69
CA ASP A 150 15.68 0.55 -17.23
C ASP A 150 16.80 1.08 -18.16
N THR A 151 16.41 1.86 -19.17
CA THR A 151 17.37 2.58 -20.02
C THR A 151 18.17 3.60 -19.20
N GLY A 152 19.44 3.87 -19.58
CA GLY A 152 20.35 4.73 -18.81
C GLY A 152 19.77 6.11 -18.47
N PHE A 153 19.03 6.72 -19.40
CA PHE A 153 18.39 8.02 -19.19
C PHE A 153 17.27 7.97 -18.13
N LYS A 154 16.40 6.95 -18.17
CA LYS A 154 15.35 6.76 -17.15
C LYS A 154 15.93 6.46 -15.77
N LYS A 155 17.04 5.72 -15.71
CA LYS A 155 17.78 5.47 -14.46
C LYS A 155 18.31 6.75 -13.85
N LEU A 156 18.94 7.64 -14.66
CA LEU A 156 19.49 8.91 -14.18
C LEU A 156 18.36 9.82 -13.66
N GLN A 157 17.28 9.97 -14.40
CA GLN A 157 16.13 10.78 -14.02
C GLN A 157 15.49 10.29 -12.72
N SER A 158 15.29 8.98 -12.58
CA SER A 158 14.79 8.35 -11.36
C SER A 158 15.75 8.54 -10.18
N LYS A 159 17.06 8.44 -10.41
CA LYS A 159 18.07 8.64 -9.38
C LYS A 159 18.08 10.08 -8.86
N ILE A 160 17.96 11.08 -9.74
CA ILE A 160 17.88 12.50 -9.36
C ILE A 160 16.59 12.76 -8.56
N ALA A 161 15.44 12.33 -9.09
CA ALA A 161 14.14 12.52 -8.42
C ALA A 161 14.11 11.87 -7.03
N ASN A 162 14.62 10.64 -6.91
CA ASN A 162 14.71 9.93 -5.64
C ASN A 162 15.74 10.58 -4.70
N GLY A 163 16.83 11.12 -5.22
CA GLY A 163 17.83 11.85 -4.44
C GLY A 163 17.26 13.13 -3.81
N VAL A 164 16.55 13.95 -4.59
CA VAL A 164 15.86 15.16 -4.13
C VAL A 164 14.82 14.81 -3.08
N ARG A 165 14.00 13.80 -3.36
CA ARG A 165 12.98 13.32 -2.44
C ARG A 165 13.59 12.84 -1.12
N LYS A 166 14.65 12.02 -1.18
CA LYS A 166 15.35 11.51 0.00
C LYS A 166 15.93 12.63 0.86
N ALA A 167 16.50 13.68 0.24
CA ALA A 167 17.03 14.83 0.96
C ALA A 167 15.93 15.65 1.65
N ILE A 168 14.75 15.75 1.04
CA ILE A 168 13.63 16.54 1.58
C ILE A 168 12.84 15.77 2.64
N LEU A 169 12.56 14.48 2.42
CA LEU A 169 11.66 13.68 3.26
C LEU A 169 12.39 12.77 4.25
N SER A 170 13.71 12.54 4.05
CA SER A 170 14.54 11.68 4.91
C SER A 170 13.96 10.27 5.15
N ASP A 171 13.17 9.75 4.19
CA ASP A 171 12.42 8.50 4.36
C ASP A 171 13.21 7.20 4.09
N GLY A 172 14.43 7.31 3.58
CA GLY A 172 15.33 6.16 3.33
C GLY A 172 14.89 5.24 2.19
N THR A 173 13.78 5.53 1.53
CA THR A 173 13.18 4.66 0.52
C THR A 173 13.92 4.72 -0.80
N ARG A 174 14.26 3.57 -1.38
CA ARG A 174 14.91 3.46 -2.69
C ARG A 174 13.90 3.43 -3.84
N ASP A 175 12.73 2.83 -3.60
CA ASP A 175 11.67 2.68 -4.60
C ASP A 175 10.29 2.96 -3.98
N THR A 176 9.71 4.10 -4.32
CA THR A 176 8.40 4.52 -3.84
C THR A 176 7.25 4.12 -4.75
N GLY A 177 7.59 3.73 -5.97
CA GLY A 177 6.63 3.36 -7.01
C GLY A 177 6.24 1.88 -6.99
N CYS A 178 6.76 1.07 -6.09
CA CYS A 178 6.34 -0.32 -5.97
C CYS A 178 4.93 -0.40 -5.37
N GLY A 179 4.00 -1.09 -6.04
CA GLY A 179 2.63 -1.31 -5.57
C GLY A 179 2.54 -2.28 -4.40
N LEU A 180 3.51 -3.21 -4.28
CA LEU A 180 3.58 -4.18 -3.19
C LEU A 180 3.96 -3.49 -1.87
N LYS A 181 2.99 -3.39 -0.98
CA LYS A 181 3.14 -2.83 0.37
C LYS A 181 2.24 -3.59 1.34
N ALA A 182 2.68 -3.73 2.59
CA ALA A 182 1.83 -4.22 3.68
C ALA A 182 1.96 -3.30 4.89
N PHE A 183 0.86 -3.09 5.62
CA PHE A 183 0.81 -2.17 6.77
C PHE A 183 -0.35 -2.53 7.69
N PRO A 184 -0.29 -2.18 8.98
CA PRO A 184 -1.43 -2.21 9.86
C PRO A 184 -2.52 -1.24 9.35
N ARG A 185 -3.76 -1.70 9.26
CA ARG A 185 -4.91 -0.91 8.75
C ARG A 185 -5.04 0.44 9.45
N GLU A 186 -4.95 0.46 10.78
CA GLU A 186 -5.11 1.67 11.59
C GLU A 186 -3.99 2.69 11.36
N VAL A 187 -2.75 2.24 11.08
CA VAL A 187 -1.66 3.13 10.72
C VAL A 187 -1.95 3.88 9.43
N PHE A 188 -2.51 3.20 8.42
CA PHE A 188 -2.91 3.86 7.18
C PHE A 188 -4.05 4.86 7.42
N LEU A 189 -5.05 4.49 8.21
CA LEU A 189 -6.22 5.33 8.47
C LEU A 189 -5.89 6.58 9.31
N SER A 190 -4.84 6.54 10.13
CA SER A 190 -4.38 7.70 10.89
C SER A 190 -3.66 8.76 10.05
N MET A 191 -3.21 8.41 8.84
CA MET A 191 -2.49 9.34 7.97
C MET A 191 -3.42 10.35 7.27
N PRO A 192 -2.95 11.59 7.05
CA PRO A 192 -3.69 12.58 6.29
C PRO A 192 -3.86 12.10 4.84
N TYR A 193 -5.07 12.22 4.31
CA TYR A 193 -5.38 11.84 2.93
C TYR A 193 -5.17 13.00 1.97
N PHE A 194 -4.51 12.71 0.84
CA PHE A 194 -4.42 13.57 -0.35
C PHE A 194 -4.23 12.69 -1.58
N ASP A 195 -4.49 13.20 -2.78
CA ASP A 195 -4.17 12.47 -4.00
C ASP A 195 -2.66 12.33 -4.15
N GLY A 196 -2.18 11.16 -4.59
CA GLY A 196 -0.74 10.84 -4.59
C GLY A 196 -0.22 10.20 -3.29
N LEU A 197 -1.02 10.11 -2.21
CA LEU A 197 -0.66 9.51 -0.91
C LEU A 197 0.14 8.21 -1.03
N HIS A 198 -0.27 7.30 -1.93
CA HIS A 198 0.34 5.99 -2.10
C HIS A 198 1.85 6.02 -2.40
N ARG A 199 2.35 7.15 -2.96
CA ARG A 199 3.78 7.38 -3.25
C ARG A 199 4.56 7.85 -2.02
N PHE A 200 3.88 8.41 -1.04
CA PHE A 200 4.48 9.05 0.13
C PHE A 200 4.27 8.25 1.42
N LEU A 201 3.69 7.05 1.34
CA LEU A 201 3.46 6.20 2.51
C LEU A 201 4.70 6.05 3.40
N PRO A 202 5.93 5.81 2.90
CA PRO A 202 7.11 5.73 3.76
C PRO A 202 7.33 6.99 4.60
N ALA A 203 7.26 8.16 3.98
CA ALA A 203 7.48 9.43 4.67
C ALA A 203 6.40 9.70 5.73
N LEU A 204 5.14 9.37 5.41
CA LEU A 204 4.02 9.57 6.32
C LEU A 204 4.03 8.59 7.48
N VAL A 205 4.35 7.33 7.25
CA VAL A 205 4.49 6.31 8.31
C VAL A 205 5.58 6.70 9.30
N ARG A 206 6.75 7.17 8.82
CA ARG A 206 7.80 7.72 9.69
C ARG A 206 7.34 8.96 10.46
N ARG A 207 6.57 9.81 9.79
CA ARG A 207 5.95 10.97 10.46
C ARG A 207 5.09 10.53 11.63
N GLU A 208 4.35 9.43 11.52
CA GLU A 208 3.54 8.89 12.61
C GLU A 208 4.37 8.18 13.70
N GLY A 209 5.67 8.01 13.50
CA GLY A 209 6.59 7.46 14.50
C GLY A 209 6.81 5.97 14.37
N PHE A 210 6.37 5.37 13.26
CA PHE A 210 6.57 3.95 13.00
C PHE A 210 7.82 3.68 12.18
N ASP A 211 8.35 2.48 12.32
CA ASP A 211 9.45 1.95 11.52
C ASP A 211 8.96 1.44 10.16
N ILE A 212 9.88 1.38 9.19
CA ILE A 212 9.64 0.83 7.86
C ILE A 212 10.60 -0.32 7.64
N ALA A 213 10.05 -1.46 7.23
CA ALA A 213 10.83 -2.59 6.74
C ALA A 213 10.75 -2.67 5.20
N TYR A 214 11.69 -3.37 4.60
CA TYR A 214 11.77 -3.51 3.14
C TYR A 214 11.95 -4.98 2.77
N VAL A 215 11.28 -5.38 1.68
CA VAL A 215 11.42 -6.71 1.07
C VAL A 215 11.85 -6.51 -0.38
N ASP A 216 12.93 -7.15 -0.79
CA ASP A 216 13.37 -7.15 -2.18
C ASP A 216 12.39 -7.97 -3.02
N VAL A 217 11.84 -7.35 -4.07
CA VAL A 217 10.85 -7.95 -4.96
C VAL A 217 11.28 -7.86 -6.42
N VAL A 218 10.81 -8.78 -7.24
CA VAL A 218 11.06 -8.77 -8.68
C VAL A 218 9.75 -8.54 -9.42
N ASP A 219 9.68 -7.43 -10.17
CA ASP A 219 8.55 -7.13 -11.05
C ASP A 219 8.59 -7.99 -12.31
N ARG A 220 7.40 -8.25 -12.82
CA ARG A 220 7.21 -8.94 -14.10
C ARG A 220 7.02 -7.93 -15.24
N PRO A 221 7.24 -8.34 -16.49
CA PRO A 221 6.80 -7.55 -17.64
C PRO A 221 5.28 -7.33 -17.60
N ARG A 222 4.82 -6.14 -17.95
CA ARG A 222 3.40 -5.85 -18.08
C ARG A 222 2.77 -6.77 -19.14
N ARG A 223 1.66 -7.42 -18.80
CA ARG A 223 0.97 -8.34 -19.73
C ARG A 223 0.13 -7.59 -20.77
N SER A 224 -0.53 -6.49 -20.36
CA SER A 224 -1.38 -5.66 -21.22
C SER A 224 -1.55 -4.25 -20.64
N GLY A 225 -2.03 -3.29 -21.45
CA GLY A 225 -2.37 -1.93 -21.04
C GLY A 225 -1.38 -0.85 -21.48
N VAL A 226 -1.90 0.40 -21.66
CA VAL A 226 -1.14 1.59 -22.08
C VAL A 226 -1.10 2.60 -20.93
N SER A 227 0.06 3.26 -20.73
CA SER A 227 0.20 4.31 -19.71
C SER A 227 -0.43 5.63 -20.18
N ASN A 228 -1.46 6.12 -19.48
CA ASN A 228 -2.37 7.20 -19.93
C ASN A 228 -1.98 8.63 -19.48
N TYR A 229 -0.74 8.93 -19.05
CA TYR A 229 -0.44 10.27 -18.49
C TYR A 229 0.76 10.97 -19.17
N GLY A 230 0.63 12.31 -19.38
CA GLY A 230 1.70 13.18 -19.88
C GLY A 230 2.86 13.37 -18.88
N PHE A 231 4.06 13.69 -19.40
CA PHE A 231 5.28 13.82 -18.59
C PHE A 231 5.30 15.08 -17.73
N PHE A 232 4.91 16.25 -18.29
CA PHE A 232 5.01 17.54 -17.62
C PHE A 232 3.99 17.71 -16.49
N ASP A 233 2.76 17.20 -16.66
CA ASP A 233 1.73 17.24 -15.63
C ASP A 233 2.15 16.45 -14.40
N ARG A 234 2.76 15.28 -14.60
CA ARG A 234 3.29 14.44 -13.50
C ARG A 234 4.42 15.12 -12.73
N LEU A 235 5.29 15.87 -13.41
CA LEU A 235 6.41 16.54 -12.76
C LEU A 235 5.94 17.65 -11.83
N TRP A 236 5.01 18.50 -12.31
CA TRP A 236 4.47 19.60 -11.51
C TRP A 236 3.68 19.12 -10.30
N ILE A 237 2.76 18.16 -10.51
CA ILE A 237 2.01 17.53 -9.40
C ILE A 237 2.97 16.91 -8.39
N GLY A 238 4.02 16.21 -8.86
CA GLY A 238 5.01 15.61 -7.97
C GLY A 238 5.80 16.61 -7.12
N ILE A 239 6.09 17.81 -7.65
CA ILE A 239 6.76 18.90 -6.90
C ILE A 239 5.80 19.45 -5.83
N MET A 240 4.56 19.71 -6.19
CA MET A 240 3.54 20.21 -5.24
C MET A 240 3.27 19.21 -4.12
N ASP A 241 3.12 17.94 -4.47
CA ASP A 241 2.95 16.86 -3.48
C ASP A 241 4.15 16.78 -2.53
N LEU A 242 5.37 16.89 -3.07
CA LEU A 242 6.60 16.85 -2.27
C LEU A 242 6.66 18.03 -1.28
N ALA A 243 6.30 19.24 -1.71
CA ALA A 243 6.23 20.42 -0.86
C ALA A 243 5.15 20.26 0.21
N GLY A 244 3.97 19.73 -0.15
CA GLY A 244 2.87 19.46 0.78
C GLY A 244 3.26 18.44 1.86
N VAL A 245 3.89 17.32 1.47
CA VAL A 245 4.35 16.29 2.42
C VAL A 245 5.47 16.82 3.32
N TRP A 246 6.42 17.58 2.76
CA TRP A 246 7.45 18.25 3.55
C TRP A 246 6.84 19.18 4.62
N TRP A 247 5.83 19.96 4.24
CA TRP A 247 5.10 20.82 5.17
C TRP A 247 4.39 19.99 6.25
N LEU A 248 3.67 18.94 5.88
CA LEU A 248 2.98 18.03 6.81
C LEU A 248 3.93 17.43 7.85
N ILE A 249 5.12 16.98 7.41
CA ILE A 249 6.13 16.39 8.31
C ILE A 249 6.58 17.44 9.35
N ARG A 250 6.82 18.68 8.93
CA ARG A 250 7.31 19.74 9.83
C ARG A 250 6.24 20.32 10.75
N ARG A 251 4.96 20.17 10.38
CA ARG A 251 3.83 20.68 11.17
C ARG A 251 3.28 19.70 12.18
N LYS A 252 3.80 18.48 12.22
CA LYS A 252 3.38 17.51 13.24
C LYS A 252 3.81 17.99 14.61
N LYS A 253 2.85 18.08 15.54
CA LYS A 253 3.09 18.17 16.98
C LYS A 253 2.93 16.79 17.61
N SER A 254 3.71 16.49 18.64
CA SER A 254 3.49 15.28 19.43
C SER A 254 2.10 15.33 20.08
N THR A 255 1.36 14.25 20.00
CA THR A 255 0.12 14.10 20.75
C THR A 255 0.49 13.91 22.23
N PRO A 256 -0.06 14.68 23.15
CA PRO A 256 0.21 14.48 24.57
C PRO A 256 -0.36 13.13 25.02
N ALA A 257 0.26 12.54 26.05
CA ALA A 257 -0.33 11.39 26.73
C ALA A 257 -1.66 11.84 27.37
N VAL A 258 -2.72 11.09 27.11
CA VAL A 258 -4.04 11.33 27.70
C VAL A 258 -4.26 10.28 28.77
N THR A 259 -4.53 10.72 29.99
CA THR A 259 -4.95 9.84 31.10
C THR A 259 -6.38 10.19 31.45
N GLU A 260 -7.24 9.20 31.43
CA GLU A 260 -8.61 9.35 31.94
C GLU A 260 -8.55 9.33 33.47
N VAL A 261 -9.15 10.31 34.07
CA VAL A 261 -9.23 10.45 35.54
C VAL A 261 -10.71 10.27 35.92
N PHE A 262 -11.00 9.28 36.77
CA PHE A 262 -12.35 8.99 37.30
C PHE A 262 -12.54 9.63 38.68
#